data_891a3a4506b1b4cf25a827963ea66366
#
_entry.id   891a3a4506b1b4cf25a827963ea66366
#
_cell.length_a   1.000
_cell.length_b   1.000
_cell.length_c   1.000
_cell.angle_alpha   90.00
_cell.angle_beta   90.00
_cell.angle_gamma   90.00
#
_symmetry.space_group_name_H-M   'P 1'
#
loop_
_entity.id
_entity.type
_entity.pdbx_description
1 polymer ?
#
loop_
_entity_poly.entity_id
_entity_poly.type
_entity_poly.pdbx_seq_one_letter_code
_entity_poly.pdbx_strand_id
1 'polypeptide(L)'
;KIDVLAARYLTNTKITCKYLTVELKKDEAEKSTINQILKYVDWVCTEYAYGDYEMIEACIIAAGYEEGMDRYYREVVQRHYTQGSHPVRNKQWNDLKLLKYTCVDGEIVYEDVTPPLR
;
A
#
# COMPACT_ATOMS: atom_id res chain seq x y z
N LYS A 1 -4.52 -9.94 -8.65
CA LYS A 1 -3.11 -10.09 -9.06
C LYS A 1 -2.34 -8.81 -8.81
N ILE A 2 -1.25 -8.89 -8.04
CA ILE A 2 -0.39 -7.75 -7.79
C ILE A 2 0.73 -7.71 -8.84
N ASP A 3 1.11 -6.51 -9.27
CA ASP A 3 2.12 -6.36 -10.31
C ASP A 3 3.54 -6.50 -9.78
N VAL A 4 3.82 -5.96 -8.61
CA VAL A 4 5.15 -6.02 -8.01
C VAL A 4 5.06 -6.35 -6.52
N LEU A 5 5.84 -7.32 -6.10
CA LEU A 5 6.11 -7.60 -4.70
C LEU A 5 7.61 -7.52 -4.50
N ALA A 6 8.05 -6.66 -3.60
CA ALA A 6 9.46 -6.48 -3.28
C ALA A 6 9.70 -6.61 -1.79
N ALA A 7 10.94 -6.90 -1.41
CA ALA A 7 11.34 -6.98 -0.02
C ALA A 7 12.57 -6.12 0.22
N ARG A 8 12.59 -5.43 1.35
CA ARG A 8 13.74 -4.66 1.80
C ARG A 8 14.44 -5.44 2.91
N TYR A 9 15.75 -5.58 2.79
CA TYR A 9 16.58 -6.26 3.79
C TYR A 9 17.35 -5.25 4.63
N LEU A 10 17.68 -5.63 5.85
CA LEU A 10 18.67 -4.89 6.63
C LEU A 10 20.02 -4.99 5.94
N THR A 11 20.80 -3.90 5.98
CA THR A 11 22.09 -3.81 5.32
C THR A 11 23.02 -4.96 5.72
N ASN A 12 23.60 -5.62 4.70
CA ASN A 12 24.54 -6.73 4.87
C ASN A 12 23.96 -7.96 5.57
N THR A 13 22.63 -8.13 5.55
CA THR A 13 21.96 -9.29 6.13
C THR A 13 20.93 -9.84 5.14
N LYS A 14 20.35 -10.98 5.50
CA LYS A 14 19.20 -11.56 4.77
C LYS A 14 17.90 -11.35 5.54
N ILE A 15 17.89 -10.47 6.54
CA ILE A 15 16.73 -10.22 7.38
C ILE A 15 15.83 -9.22 6.67
N THR A 16 14.63 -9.65 6.30
CA THR A 16 13.63 -8.77 5.67
C THR A 16 13.07 -7.80 6.71
N CYS A 17 13.08 -6.52 6.40
CA CYS A 17 12.52 -5.50 7.30
C CYS A 17 11.24 -4.87 6.77
N LYS A 18 10.99 -4.94 5.46
CA LYS A 18 9.80 -4.40 4.84
C LYS A 18 9.44 -5.16 3.58
N TYR A 19 8.13 -5.25 3.31
CA TYR A 19 7.60 -5.69 2.03
C TYR A 19 6.90 -4.53 1.35
N LEU A 20 7.09 -4.41 0.05
CA LEU A 20 6.44 -3.39 -0.77
C LEU A 20 5.58 -4.07 -1.81
N THR A 21 4.29 -3.74 -1.85
CA THR A 21 3.38 -4.19 -2.90
C THR A 21 3.00 -3.01 -3.78
N VAL A 22 3.06 -3.18 -5.08
CA VAL A 22 2.75 -2.12 -6.05
C VAL A 22 1.77 -2.64 -7.08
N GLU A 23 0.71 -1.88 -7.31
CA GLU A 23 -0.24 -2.10 -8.39
C GLU A 23 -0.09 -0.97 -9.41
N LEU A 24 0.13 -1.33 -10.67
CA LEU A 24 0.29 -0.38 -11.77
C LEU A 24 -0.98 -0.37 -12.61
N LYS A 25 -1.52 0.81 -12.88
CA LYS A 25 -2.66 1.00 -13.77
C LYS A 25 -2.28 1.96 -14.88
N LYS A 26 -2.44 1.50 -16.11
CA LYS A 26 -2.18 2.31 -17.30
C LYS A 26 -3.11 3.52 -17.37
N ASP A 27 -4.36 3.30 -17.01
CA ASP A 27 -5.40 4.31 -17.06
C ASP A 27 -5.83 4.72 -15.66
N GLU A 28 -7.12 4.90 -15.46
CA GLU A 28 -7.69 5.29 -14.18
C GLU A 28 -7.80 4.11 -13.23
N ALA A 29 -7.40 4.31 -11.97
CA ALA A 29 -7.61 3.31 -10.92
C ALA A 29 -9.01 3.45 -10.35
N GLU A 30 -9.71 2.33 -10.24
CA GLU A 30 -11.06 2.26 -9.70
C GLU A 30 -11.04 1.87 -8.22
N LYS A 31 -12.19 2.00 -7.57
CA LYS A 31 -12.34 1.56 -6.17
C LYS A 31 -11.98 0.08 -5.99
N SER A 32 -12.30 -0.75 -6.98
CA SER A 32 -11.92 -2.16 -6.97
C SER A 32 -10.41 -2.37 -6.91
N THR A 33 -9.63 -1.44 -7.46
CA THR A 33 -8.16 -1.51 -7.39
C THR A 33 -7.68 -1.42 -5.94
N ILE A 34 -8.28 -0.52 -5.15
CA ILE A 34 -7.98 -0.44 -3.73
C ILE A 34 -8.32 -1.75 -3.03
N ASN A 35 -9.49 -2.32 -3.30
CA ASN A 35 -9.89 -3.59 -2.71
C ASN A 35 -8.90 -4.72 -3.03
N GLN A 36 -8.44 -4.78 -4.27
CA GLN A 36 -7.49 -5.80 -4.71
C GLN A 36 -6.15 -5.68 -3.98
N ILE A 37 -5.59 -4.47 -3.91
CA ILE A 37 -4.29 -4.29 -3.24
C ILE A 37 -4.40 -4.53 -1.74
N LEU A 38 -5.51 -4.13 -1.11
CA LEU A 38 -5.71 -4.38 0.30
C LEU A 38 -5.85 -5.88 0.62
N LYS A 39 -6.52 -6.64 -0.22
CA LYS A 39 -6.56 -8.09 -0.09
C LYS A 39 -5.17 -8.69 -0.18
N TYR A 40 -4.36 -8.18 -1.09
CA TYR A 40 -2.99 -8.65 -1.25
C TYR A 40 -2.14 -8.28 -0.03
N VAL A 41 -2.32 -7.08 0.51
CA VAL A 41 -1.66 -6.65 1.75
C VAL A 41 -2.01 -7.62 2.89
N ASP A 42 -3.28 -7.96 3.04
CA ASP A 42 -3.72 -8.92 4.06
C ASP A 42 -3.06 -10.30 3.86
N TRP A 43 -2.96 -10.74 2.62
CA TRP A 43 -2.30 -12.01 2.29
C TRP A 43 -0.81 -11.98 2.62
N VAL A 44 -0.10 -10.92 2.23
CA VAL A 44 1.32 -10.75 2.53
C VAL A 44 1.53 -10.70 4.04
N CYS A 45 0.65 -10.02 4.76
CA CYS A 45 0.71 -9.93 6.21
C CYS A 45 0.66 -11.33 6.85
N THR A 46 -0.26 -12.16 6.39
CA THR A 46 -0.41 -13.52 6.92
C THR A 46 0.76 -14.43 6.52
N GLU A 47 1.16 -14.40 5.25
CA GLU A 47 2.10 -15.37 4.69
C GLU A 47 3.57 -15.02 4.96
N TYR A 48 3.89 -13.72 5.00
CA TYR A 48 5.30 -13.29 5.07
C TYR A 48 5.62 -12.43 6.29
N ALA A 49 4.67 -11.66 6.80
CA ALA A 49 4.93 -10.69 7.86
C ALA A 49 4.47 -11.15 9.25
N TYR A 50 4.02 -12.38 9.39
CA TYR A 50 3.60 -12.98 10.65
C TYR A 50 2.54 -12.15 11.40
N GLY A 51 1.63 -11.53 10.64
CA GLY A 51 0.56 -10.72 11.21
C GLY A 51 0.95 -9.28 11.55
N ASP A 52 2.15 -8.85 11.21
CA ASP A 52 2.63 -7.50 11.52
C ASP A 52 2.53 -6.59 10.29
N TYR A 53 1.46 -5.82 10.23
CA TYR A 53 1.24 -4.86 9.13
C TYR A 53 2.30 -3.76 9.05
N GLU A 54 3.02 -3.48 10.15
CA GLU A 54 4.10 -2.49 10.12
C GLU A 54 5.19 -2.85 9.12
N MET A 55 5.32 -4.12 8.78
CA MET A 55 6.29 -4.59 7.79
C MET A 55 5.85 -4.38 6.35
N ILE A 56 4.67 -3.79 6.09
CA ILE A 56 4.12 -3.71 4.75
C ILE A 56 3.90 -2.26 4.33
N GLU A 57 4.37 -1.93 3.14
CA GLU A 57 4.04 -0.70 2.44
C GLU A 57 3.32 -1.08 1.16
N ALA A 58 2.33 -0.30 0.76
CA ALA A 58 1.59 -0.53 -0.46
C ALA A 58 1.48 0.75 -1.27
N CYS A 59 1.38 0.62 -2.58
CA CYS A 59 1.32 1.76 -3.48
C CYS A 59 0.51 1.40 -4.73
N ILE A 60 -0.36 2.30 -5.15
CA ILE A 60 -0.99 2.25 -6.46
C ILE A 60 -0.40 3.38 -7.29
N ILE A 61 0.02 3.08 -8.52
CA ILE A 61 0.49 4.07 -9.47
C ILE A 61 -0.45 4.03 -10.66
N ALA A 62 -1.13 5.14 -10.94
CA ALA A 62 -2.13 5.21 -11.99
C ALA A 62 -2.11 6.56 -12.69
N ALA A 63 -2.66 6.62 -13.91
CA ALA A 63 -2.78 7.87 -14.64
C ALA A 63 -3.82 8.81 -14.03
N GLY A 64 -4.77 8.27 -13.28
CA GLY A 64 -5.79 9.02 -12.58
C GLY A 64 -6.55 8.12 -11.65
N TYR A 65 -7.54 8.67 -10.96
CA TYR A 65 -8.34 7.93 -10.00
C TYR A 65 -9.83 8.25 -10.21
N GLU A 66 -10.66 7.24 -9.99
CA GLU A 66 -12.10 7.34 -10.08
C GLU A 66 -12.63 8.43 -9.14
N GLU A 67 -13.69 9.12 -9.57
CA GLU A 67 -14.37 10.10 -8.73
C GLU A 67 -14.88 9.45 -7.44
N GLY A 68 -14.74 10.14 -6.32
CA GLY A 68 -15.12 9.61 -5.02
C GLY A 68 -14.06 8.73 -4.38
N MET A 69 -12.89 8.59 -5.00
CA MET A 69 -11.80 7.75 -4.48
C MET A 69 -11.33 8.21 -3.11
N ASP A 70 -11.25 9.51 -2.86
CA ASP A 70 -10.78 10.06 -1.58
C ASP A 70 -11.64 9.56 -0.42
N ARG A 71 -12.95 9.62 -0.60
CA ARG A 71 -13.88 9.16 0.41
C ARG A 71 -13.78 7.65 0.62
N TYR A 72 -13.74 6.90 -0.47
CA TYR A 72 -13.65 5.46 -0.41
C TYR A 72 -12.35 5.01 0.26
N TYR A 73 -11.24 5.64 -0.09
CA TYR A 73 -9.94 5.38 0.54
C TYR A 73 -10.02 5.53 2.06
N ARG A 74 -10.58 6.64 2.54
CA ARG A 74 -10.71 6.88 3.97
C ARG A 74 -11.59 5.86 4.67
N GLU A 75 -12.56 5.29 3.97
CA GLU A 75 -13.47 4.29 4.54
C GLU A 75 -12.84 2.91 4.69
N VAL A 76 -11.93 2.52 3.78
CA VAL A 76 -11.51 1.11 3.68
C VAL A 76 -10.02 0.86 3.94
N VAL A 77 -9.17 1.89 3.94
CA VAL A 77 -7.72 1.67 3.93
C VAL A 77 -7.18 1.16 5.26
N GLN A 78 -7.79 1.51 6.37
CA GLN A 78 -7.24 1.21 7.68
C GLN A 78 -7.33 -0.28 8.03
N ARG A 79 -6.27 -0.79 8.62
CA ARG A 79 -6.21 -2.11 9.24
C ARG A 79 -5.88 -1.94 10.72
N HIS A 80 -6.59 -2.65 11.56
CA HIS A 80 -6.33 -2.69 13.01
C HIS A 80 -5.71 -4.03 13.36
N TYR A 81 -4.63 -4.00 14.13
CA TYR A 81 -3.94 -5.22 14.52
C TYR A 81 -3.28 -5.05 15.87
N THR A 82 -2.79 -6.14 16.44
CA THR A 82 -2.06 -6.11 17.71
C THR A 82 -0.60 -6.44 17.46
N GLN A 83 0.26 -5.84 18.27
CA GLN A 83 1.70 -6.05 18.18
C GLN A 83 2.27 -6.31 19.58
N GLY A 84 3.15 -7.31 19.68
CA GLY A 84 3.79 -7.68 20.93
C GLY A 84 2.89 -8.50 21.85
N SER A 85 3.43 -8.86 23.01
CA SER A 85 2.71 -9.67 24.00
C SER A 85 2.89 -9.21 25.44
N HIS A 86 3.89 -8.36 25.71
CA HIS A 86 4.22 -7.89 27.05
C HIS A 86 4.65 -6.42 27.04
N PRO A 87 3.73 -5.46 26.89
CA PRO A 87 2.28 -5.57 26.71
C PRO A 87 1.87 -5.76 25.25
N VAL A 88 0.66 -6.20 25.03
CA VAL A 88 0.02 -6.18 23.72
C VAL A 88 -0.33 -4.73 23.39
N ARG A 89 0.02 -4.30 22.20
CA ARG A 89 -0.28 -2.95 21.71
C ARG A 89 -1.27 -3.00 20.56
N ASN A 90 -2.25 -2.11 20.59
CA ASN A 90 -3.16 -1.92 19.48
C ASN A 90 -2.53 -0.97 18.47
N LYS A 91 -2.49 -1.37 17.21
CA LYS A 91 -1.88 -0.62 16.12
C LYS A 91 -2.87 -0.41 14.98
N GLN A 92 -2.63 0.62 14.19
CA GLN A 92 -3.35 0.87 12.96
C GLN A 92 -2.39 0.91 11.79
N TRP A 93 -2.79 0.31 10.69
CA TRP A 93 -2.06 0.39 9.43
C TRP A 93 -2.90 1.13 8.40
N ASN A 94 -2.27 2.06 7.70
CA ASN A 94 -2.88 2.79 6.59
C ASN A 94 -1.83 3.18 5.54
N ASP A 95 -0.79 2.38 5.42
CA ASP A 95 0.38 2.71 4.60
C ASP A 95 0.18 2.31 3.14
N LEU A 96 -0.94 2.73 2.57
CA LEU A 96 -1.24 2.64 1.15
C LEU A 96 -1.16 4.03 0.54
N LYS A 97 -0.22 4.22 -0.37
CA LYS A 97 -0.06 5.47 -1.09
C LYS A 97 -0.71 5.40 -2.47
N LEU A 98 -1.33 6.49 -2.86
CA LEU A 98 -1.90 6.67 -4.18
C LEU A 98 -1.03 7.68 -4.94
N LEU A 99 -0.37 7.23 -5.99
CA LEU A 99 0.46 8.07 -6.84
C LEU A 99 -0.18 8.23 -8.20
N LYS A 100 -0.15 9.44 -8.71
CA LYS A 100 -0.58 9.76 -10.06
C LYS A 100 0.65 10.02 -10.92
N TYR A 101 0.70 9.43 -12.10
CA TYR A 101 1.78 9.71 -13.02
C TYR A 101 1.27 10.49 -14.23
N THR A 102 2.13 11.37 -14.74
CA THR A 102 1.91 12.08 -16.00
C THR A 102 3.21 12.04 -16.80
N CYS A 103 3.08 12.14 -18.12
CA CYS A 103 4.22 12.21 -19.01
C CYS A 103 4.38 13.65 -19.48
N VAL A 104 5.50 14.28 -19.12
CA VAL A 104 5.80 15.67 -19.48
C VAL A 104 7.15 15.68 -20.20
N ASP A 105 7.14 16.16 -21.45
CA ASP A 105 8.36 16.25 -22.28
C ASP A 105 9.15 14.94 -22.35
N GLY A 106 8.43 13.82 -22.44
CA GLY A 106 9.04 12.49 -22.52
C GLY A 106 9.50 11.91 -21.18
N GLU A 107 9.28 12.62 -20.09
CA GLU A 107 9.63 12.14 -18.76
C GLU A 107 8.37 11.84 -17.95
N ILE A 108 8.47 10.85 -17.06
CA ILE A 108 7.37 10.48 -16.15
C ILE A 108 7.53 11.27 -14.86
N VAL A 109 6.46 11.97 -14.48
CA VAL A 109 6.39 12.75 -13.26
C VAL A 109 5.36 12.12 -12.34
N TYR A 110 5.70 11.93 -11.08
CA TYR A 110 4.81 11.35 -10.07
C TYR A 110 4.31 12.42 -9.11
N GLU A 111 3.05 12.31 -8.74
CA GLU A 111 2.45 13.17 -7.74
C GLU A 111 1.77 12.29 -6.69
N ASP A 112 2.04 12.55 -5.41
CA ASP A 112 1.37 11.85 -4.31
C ASP A 112 -0.01 12.49 -4.11
N VAL A 113 -1.04 11.73 -4.42
CA VAL A 113 -2.44 12.17 -4.29
C VAL A 113 -3.16 11.41 -3.18
N THR A 114 -2.41 10.79 -2.28
CA THR A 114 -2.98 10.05 -1.14
C THR A 114 -3.86 10.96 -0.31
N PRO A 115 -5.14 10.62 -0.12
CA PRO A 115 -6.03 11.44 0.68
C PRO A 115 -5.60 11.46 2.15
N PRO A 116 -5.68 12.62 2.82
CA PRO A 116 -5.47 12.64 4.26
C PRO A 116 -6.61 11.88 4.95
N LEU A 117 -6.31 11.23 6.08
CA LEU A 117 -7.30 10.45 6.81
C LEU A 117 -8.23 11.31 7.67
N ARG A 118 -8.05 12.61 7.63
CA ARG A 118 -8.89 13.57 8.36
C ARG A 118 -9.40 14.65 7.43
#